data_dcf0b786f971b5c5338ca4265a045898
#
_entry.id   dcf0b786f971b5c5338ca4265a045898
#
_cell.length_a   1.000
_cell.length_b   1.000
_cell.length_c   1.000
_cell.angle_alpha   90.00
_cell.angle_beta   90.00
_cell.angle_gamma   90.00
#
_symmetry.space_group_name_H-M   'P 1'
#
loop_
_entity.id
_entity.type
_entity.pdbx_description
1 polymer ?
#
loop_
_entity_poly.entity_id
_entity_poly.type
_entity_poly.pdbx_seq_one_letter_code
_entity_poly.pdbx_strand_id
1 'polypeptide(L)'
;MLQSLRKMTGPLNPCNSGSIIHKSAQNGLASITFGGFGWRTADITINAVTLANARLLKATAGNLYNGAASVSNFWYCYFNSTTTIRVRAYVGNNLAVNFGWGVEEFSQSQSIQRGQSLCFAGGSTGARTQDVTITALPDYTKAGVVIFNEFSASGEASGGTSDCRNITGQLTSNTNLRIAGDVIVADATGFYISWEVYPLNG
;
A
#
# COMPACT_ATOMS: atom_id res chain seq x y z
N MET A 1 26.12 -32.46 39.93
CA MET A 1 24.85 -31.85 40.40
C MET A 1 23.98 -31.59 39.17
N LEU A 2 23.10 -32.56 38.83
CA LEU A 2 22.18 -32.41 37.69
C LEU A 2 20.92 -31.69 38.21
N GLN A 3 20.63 -30.51 37.66
CA GLN A 3 19.36 -29.82 37.90
C GLN A 3 18.27 -30.42 37.00
N SER A 4 17.24 -30.91 37.66
CA SER A 4 16.01 -31.48 37.09
C SER A 4 15.25 -30.44 36.25
N LEU A 5 15.13 -30.71 34.96
CA LEU A 5 14.16 -30.04 34.09
C LEU A 5 12.73 -30.43 34.52
N ARG A 6 12.04 -29.53 35.20
CA ARG A 6 10.59 -29.67 35.45
C ARG A 6 9.85 -29.65 34.13
N LYS A 7 9.26 -30.75 33.75
CA LYS A 7 8.30 -30.87 32.66
C LYS A 7 7.04 -30.09 33.05
N MET A 8 6.79 -28.95 32.43
CA MET A 8 5.51 -28.25 32.56
C MET A 8 4.45 -29.03 31.76
N THR A 9 3.71 -29.87 32.48
CA THR A 9 2.47 -30.49 31.98
C THR A 9 1.29 -29.74 32.58
N GLY A 10 1.03 -28.53 32.05
CA GLY A 10 -0.28 -27.89 32.21
C GLY A 10 -1.12 -28.19 30.97
N PRO A 11 -2.44 -28.37 31.09
CA PRO A 11 -3.28 -28.42 29.91
C PRO A 11 -3.13 -27.09 29.18
N LEU A 12 -2.64 -27.16 27.93
CA LEU A 12 -2.72 -26.03 27.02
C LEU A 12 -4.20 -25.74 26.86
N ASN A 13 -4.69 -24.68 27.49
CA ASN A 13 -5.98 -24.13 27.14
C ASN A 13 -5.95 -23.93 25.63
N PRO A 14 -6.85 -24.55 24.85
CA PRO A 14 -6.97 -24.19 23.47
C PRO A 14 -7.43 -22.73 23.46
N CYS A 15 -6.51 -21.81 23.17
CA CYS A 15 -6.88 -20.47 22.77
C CYS A 15 -7.77 -20.64 21.55
N ASN A 16 -9.07 -20.58 21.75
CA ASN A 16 -10.09 -20.54 20.71
C ASN A 16 -10.16 -19.13 20.08
N SER A 17 -9.03 -18.45 19.98
CA SER A 17 -8.83 -17.39 19.00
C SER A 17 -8.64 -18.11 17.66
N GLY A 18 -9.63 -18.04 16.79
CA GLY A 18 -9.55 -18.65 15.46
C GLY A 18 -8.22 -18.24 14.84
N SER A 19 -7.29 -19.19 14.83
CA SER A 19 -5.94 -18.96 14.33
C SER A 19 -6.07 -18.49 12.89
N ILE A 20 -5.58 -17.30 12.58
CA ILE A 20 -5.53 -16.83 11.20
C ILE A 20 -4.61 -17.79 10.47
N ILE A 21 -5.20 -18.66 9.66
CA ILE A 21 -4.45 -19.62 8.90
C ILE A 21 -4.12 -18.94 7.56
N HIS A 22 -2.83 -18.76 7.32
CA HIS A 22 -2.33 -18.38 6.02
C HIS A 22 -2.73 -19.47 5.00
N LYS A 23 -3.47 -19.09 3.97
CA LYS A 23 -3.96 -20.03 2.94
C LYS A 23 -2.97 -20.14 1.80
N SER A 24 -2.53 -19.01 1.27
CA SER A 24 -1.61 -18.95 0.14
C SER A 24 -0.88 -17.61 0.08
N ALA A 25 0.28 -17.61 -0.54
CA ALA A 25 0.95 -16.39 -0.98
C ALA A 25 1.32 -16.53 -2.45
N GLN A 26 1.25 -15.43 -3.15
CA GLN A 26 1.76 -15.31 -4.50
C GLN A 26 2.57 -14.03 -4.61
N ASN A 27 3.64 -14.08 -5.37
CA ASN A 27 4.50 -12.94 -5.63
C ASN A 27 5.10 -13.05 -7.02
N GLY A 28 5.64 -11.98 -7.51
CA GLY A 28 6.26 -11.96 -8.82
C GLY A 28 6.93 -10.65 -9.15
N LEU A 29 7.53 -10.66 -10.33
CA LEU A 29 8.09 -9.49 -10.97
C LEU A 29 7.35 -9.30 -12.30
N ALA A 30 6.73 -8.16 -12.48
CA ALA A 30 6.05 -7.80 -13.73
C ALA A 30 6.85 -6.73 -14.46
N SER A 31 7.19 -6.97 -15.72
CA SER A 31 7.75 -5.93 -16.60
C SER A 31 6.59 -5.13 -17.20
N ILE A 32 6.51 -3.86 -16.85
CA ILE A 32 5.45 -2.97 -17.27
C ILE A 32 6.04 -1.88 -18.15
N THR A 33 5.46 -1.67 -19.33
CA THR A 33 5.80 -0.55 -20.19
C THR A 33 4.64 0.42 -20.20
N PHE A 34 4.87 1.61 -19.68
CA PHE A 34 3.94 2.73 -19.76
C PHE A 34 4.29 3.58 -20.99
N GLY A 35 3.34 3.75 -21.89
CA GLY A 35 3.50 4.56 -23.09
C GLY A 35 3.03 5.99 -22.93
N GLY A 36 3.80 6.97 -23.41
CA GLY A 36 3.41 8.38 -23.49
C GLY A 36 3.47 9.14 -22.18
N PHE A 37 2.97 10.37 -22.18
CA PHE A 37 2.97 11.31 -21.06
C PHE A 37 1.66 11.27 -20.27
N GLY A 38 1.73 11.43 -18.94
CA GLY A 38 0.58 11.56 -18.05
C GLY A 38 0.24 10.27 -17.29
N TRP A 39 -0.96 10.21 -16.72
CA TRP A 39 -1.42 9.06 -15.97
C TRP A 39 -1.60 7.84 -16.88
N ARG A 40 -0.99 6.73 -16.47
CA ARG A 40 -1.07 5.44 -17.16
C ARG A 40 -1.42 4.34 -16.18
N THR A 41 -2.05 3.29 -16.68
CA THR A 41 -2.41 2.10 -15.91
C THR A 41 -1.87 0.86 -16.58
N ALA A 42 -1.48 -0.11 -15.76
CA ALA A 42 -1.17 -1.46 -16.19
C ALA A 42 -1.75 -2.47 -15.21
N ASP A 43 -2.19 -3.59 -15.72
CA ASP A 43 -2.77 -4.66 -14.93
C ASP A 43 -1.80 -5.84 -14.84
N ILE A 44 -1.62 -6.36 -13.64
CA ILE A 44 -0.84 -7.55 -13.35
C ILE A 44 -1.84 -8.66 -13.06
N THR A 45 -1.80 -9.73 -13.86
CA THR A 45 -2.62 -10.91 -13.62
C THR A 45 -2.04 -11.72 -12.47
N ILE A 46 -2.90 -12.10 -11.53
CA ILE A 46 -2.60 -12.95 -10.38
C ILE A 46 -3.55 -14.15 -10.37
N ASN A 47 -3.22 -15.19 -9.61
CA ASN A 47 -4.19 -16.25 -9.32
C ASN A 47 -5.36 -15.67 -8.52
N ALA A 48 -6.55 -16.20 -8.76
CA ALA A 48 -7.77 -15.71 -8.12
C ALA A 48 -7.67 -15.77 -6.59
N VAL A 49 -8.06 -14.67 -5.94
CA VAL A 49 -8.13 -14.54 -4.49
C VAL A 49 -9.53 -14.10 -4.05
N THR A 50 -9.87 -14.41 -2.81
CA THR A 50 -11.05 -13.84 -2.14
C THR A 50 -10.66 -12.49 -1.55
N LEU A 51 -11.11 -11.38 -2.12
CA LEU A 51 -10.67 -10.04 -1.71
C LEU A 51 -10.85 -9.76 -0.22
N ALA A 52 -11.94 -10.25 0.40
CA ALA A 52 -12.17 -10.10 1.84
C ALA A 52 -11.11 -10.81 2.71
N ASN A 53 -10.40 -11.77 2.11
CA ASN A 53 -9.40 -12.60 2.79
C ASN A 53 -7.97 -12.28 2.37
N ALA A 54 -7.78 -11.46 1.35
CA ALA A 54 -6.48 -11.19 0.75
C ALA A 54 -5.95 -9.81 1.15
N ARG A 55 -4.65 -9.66 1.25
CA ARG A 55 -3.99 -8.36 1.35
C ARG A 55 -2.88 -8.22 0.32
N LEU A 56 -2.65 -7.00 -0.11
CA LEU A 56 -1.48 -6.65 -0.87
C LEU A 56 -0.28 -6.56 0.09
N LEU A 57 0.82 -7.18 -0.28
CA LEU A 57 2.11 -6.91 0.33
C LEU A 57 2.75 -5.72 -0.37
N LYS A 58 3.68 -5.05 0.32
CA LYS A 58 4.37 -3.91 -0.27
C LYS A 58 4.95 -4.29 -1.63
N ALA A 59 4.49 -3.58 -2.65
CA ALA A 59 5.04 -3.68 -3.96
C ALA A 59 6.16 -2.64 -4.12
N THR A 60 7.20 -2.99 -4.84
CA THR A 60 8.32 -2.10 -5.13
C THR A 60 8.52 -2.01 -6.64
N ALA A 61 8.67 -0.80 -7.13
CA ALA A 61 9.10 -0.60 -8.50
C ALA A 61 10.62 -0.49 -8.54
N GLY A 62 11.26 -1.37 -9.28
CA GLY A 62 12.69 -1.26 -9.55
C GLY A 62 12.93 -0.11 -10.50
N ASN A 63 13.92 0.69 -10.19
CA ASN A 63 14.51 1.79 -10.93
C ASN A 63 13.61 2.48 -11.97
N LEU A 64 12.82 3.44 -11.54
CA LEU A 64 11.97 4.29 -12.38
C LEU A 64 12.79 5.38 -13.14
N TYR A 65 14.11 5.31 -13.04
CA TYR A 65 14.98 6.29 -13.66
C TYR A 65 15.28 5.92 -15.13
N ASN A 66 14.73 6.68 -16.03
CA ASN A 66 15.04 6.59 -17.46
C ASN A 66 15.80 7.86 -17.90
N GLY A 67 17.00 8.11 -17.39
CA GLY A 67 18.01 9.03 -17.92
C GLY A 67 17.60 10.39 -18.53
N ALA A 68 16.33 10.61 -18.78
CA ALA A 68 15.77 11.87 -19.26
C ALA A 68 15.35 12.70 -18.05
N ALA A 69 16.00 13.84 -17.89
CA ALA A 69 15.67 14.83 -16.88
C ALA A 69 14.15 15.04 -16.74
N SER A 70 13.69 15.12 -15.51
CA SER A 70 12.40 15.67 -15.12
C SER A 70 11.15 14.82 -15.27
N VAL A 71 11.12 13.59 -14.71
CA VAL A 71 9.84 12.91 -14.52
C VAL A 71 9.72 12.41 -13.09
N SER A 72 8.84 13.01 -12.34
CA SER A 72 8.41 12.49 -11.05
C SER A 72 7.61 11.22 -11.30
N ASN A 73 8.15 10.09 -10.88
CA ASN A 73 7.51 8.80 -11.05
C ASN A 73 6.70 8.51 -9.79
N PHE A 74 5.50 9.07 -9.74
CA PHE A 74 4.53 8.76 -8.71
C PHE A 74 3.72 7.55 -9.16
N TRP A 75 3.61 6.51 -8.31
CA TRP A 75 2.77 5.37 -8.59
C TRP A 75 2.05 4.87 -7.34
N TYR A 76 0.97 4.18 -7.55
CA TYR A 76 0.25 3.43 -6.55
C TYR A 76 -0.37 2.16 -7.15
N CYS A 77 -0.66 1.18 -6.31
CA CYS A 77 -1.30 -0.04 -6.75
C CYS A 77 -2.44 -0.45 -5.82
N TYR A 78 -3.34 -1.25 -6.35
CA TYR A 78 -4.51 -1.77 -5.64
C TYR A 78 -5.09 -2.99 -6.32
N PHE A 79 -5.91 -3.77 -5.61
CA PHE A 79 -6.71 -4.81 -6.25
C PHE A 79 -7.78 -4.16 -7.15
N ASN A 80 -7.72 -4.46 -8.43
CA ASN A 80 -8.74 -4.06 -9.39
C ASN A 80 -9.86 -5.11 -9.52
N SER A 81 -9.50 -6.37 -9.28
CA SER A 81 -10.43 -7.51 -9.25
C SER A 81 -9.82 -8.65 -8.41
N THR A 82 -10.54 -9.77 -8.31
CA THR A 82 -10.04 -10.99 -7.65
C THR A 82 -8.82 -11.60 -8.34
N THR A 83 -8.54 -11.24 -9.59
CA THR A 83 -7.44 -11.78 -10.42
C THR A 83 -6.48 -10.74 -10.93
N THR A 84 -6.60 -9.47 -10.46
CA THR A 84 -5.85 -8.38 -11.06
C THR A 84 -5.40 -7.38 -10.01
N ILE A 85 -4.11 -7.09 -9.98
CA ILE A 85 -3.54 -5.91 -9.33
C ILE A 85 -3.38 -4.82 -10.40
N ARG A 86 -3.92 -3.65 -10.16
CA ARG A 86 -3.70 -2.48 -11.02
C ARG A 86 -2.60 -1.61 -10.47
N VAL A 87 -1.64 -1.31 -11.33
CA VAL A 87 -0.63 -0.28 -11.09
C VAL A 87 -1.03 0.97 -11.85
N ARG A 88 -1.03 2.09 -11.20
CA ARG A 88 -1.26 3.39 -11.82
C ARG A 88 -0.07 4.28 -11.54
N ALA A 89 0.50 4.84 -12.60
CA ALA A 89 1.67 5.69 -12.53
C ALA A 89 1.50 6.96 -13.36
N TYR A 90 2.10 8.05 -12.88
CA TYR A 90 2.29 9.24 -13.69
C TYR A 90 3.65 9.13 -14.36
N VAL A 91 3.66 9.15 -15.67
CA VAL A 91 4.89 9.00 -16.48
C VAL A 91 5.10 10.20 -17.40
N GLY A 92 6.32 10.61 -17.55
CA GLY A 92 6.67 11.72 -18.42
C GLY A 92 7.05 11.33 -19.84
N ASN A 93 7.36 10.05 -20.04
CA ASN A 93 7.68 9.46 -21.33
C ASN A 93 7.41 7.96 -21.29
N ASN A 94 7.71 7.25 -22.39
CA ASN A 94 7.70 5.80 -22.38
C ASN A 94 8.65 5.29 -21.30
N LEU A 95 8.10 4.53 -20.34
CA LEU A 95 8.82 4.02 -19.19
C LEU A 95 8.61 2.52 -19.08
N ALA A 96 9.70 1.76 -19.10
CA ALA A 96 9.69 0.34 -18.76
C ALA A 96 10.16 0.16 -17.31
N VAL A 97 9.36 -0.52 -16.50
CA VAL A 97 9.65 -0.79 -15.09
C VAL A 97 9.47 -2.24 -14.76
N ASN A 98 10.33 -2.75 -13.92
CA ASN A 98 10.12 -4.02 -13.24
C ASN A 98 9.41 -3.75 -11.91
N PHE A 99 8.19 -4.25 -11.79
CA PHE A 99 7.34 -4.06 -10.64
C PHE A 99 7.25 -5.35 -9.83
N GLY A 100 7.85 -5.35 -8.63
CA GLY A 100 7.74 -6.46 -7.68
C GLY A 100 6.41 -6.36 -6.93
N TRP A 101 5.69 -7.46 -6.84
CA TRP A 101 4.40 -7.52 -6.16
C TRP A 101 4.26 -8.76 -5.29
N GLY A 102 3.38 -8.69 -4.30
CA GLY A 102 3.03 -9.82 -3.47
C GLY A 102 1.59 -9.73 -3.00
N VAL A 103 0.96 -10.89 -2.85
CA VAL A 103 -0.40 -11.04 -2.31
C VAL A 103 -0.39 -12.18 -1.30
N GLU A 104 -1.03 -11.96 -0.18
CA GLU A 104 -1.28 -12.98 0.84
C GLU A 104 -2.78 -13.22 0.93
N GLU A 105 -3.20 -14.49 1.00
CA GLU A 105 -4.59 -14.86 1.22
C GLU A 105 -4.71 -15.70 2.50
N PHE A 106 -5.72 -15.40 3.30
CA PHE A 106 -6.02 -16.05 4.56
C PHE A 106 -7.26 -16.96 4.41
N SER A 107 -7.37 -17.96 5.29
CA SER A 107 -8.51 -18.89 5.28
C SER A 107 -9.84 -18.25 5.72
N GLN A 108 -9.77 -17.11 6.40
CA GLN A 108 -10.91 -16.38 6.91
C GLN A 108 -10.86 -14.91 6.52
N SER A 109 -12.02 -14.25 6.50
CA SER A 109 -12.09 -12.82 6.26
C SER A 109 -11.31 -12.05 7.32
N GLN A 110 -10.44 -11.16 6.87
CA GLN A 110 -9.63 -10.29 7.72
C GLN A 110 -10.29 -8.92 7.94
N SER A 111 -11.50 -8.72 7.43
CA SER A 111 -12.17 -7.41 7.48
C SER A 111 -11.29 -6.27 6.96
N ILE A 112 -10.49 -6.56 5.95
CA ILE A 112 -9.57 -5.58 5.38
C ILE A 112 -10.37 -4.49 4.67
N GLN A 113 -10.12 -3.26 5.06
CA GLN A 113 -10.67 -2.08 4.40
C GLN A 113 -9.64 -1.53 3.41
N ARG A 114 -10.11 -1.13 2.25
CA ARG A 114 -9.27 -0.61 1.17
C ARG A 114 -9.85 0.64 0.58
N GLY A 115 -8.99 1.51 0.14
CA GLY A 115 -9.45 2.70 -0.55
C GLY A 115 -8.35 3.42 -1.32
N GLN A 116 -8.81 4.39 -2.07
CA GLN A 116 -7.99 5.39 -2.72
C GLN A 116 -8.54 6.75 -2.29
N SER A 117 -7.69 7.57 -1.72
CA SER A 117 -8.09 8.89 -1.23
C SER A 117 -7.30 9.97 -1.96
N LEU A 118 -8.02 11.01 -2.40
CA LEU A 118 -7.38 12.20 -2.91
C LEU A 118 -6.90 13.03 -1.73
N CYS A 119 -5.59 13.20 -1.61
CA CYS A 119 -4.95 13.85 -0.50
C CYS A 119 -4.19 15.10 -0.94
N PHE A 120 -4.01 16.05 -0.01
CA PHE A 120 -3.15 17.22 -0.15
C PHE A 120 -3.52 18.18 -1.30
N ALA A 121 -4.75 18.18 -1.79
CA ALA A 121 -5.23 19.18 -2.73
C ALA A 121 -5.16 20.60 -2.11
N GLY A 122 -5.06 21.62 -2.96
CA GLY A 122 -5.11 23.01 -2.51
C GLY A 122 -3.78 23.75 -2.47
N GLY A 123 -2.75 23.25 -3.15
CA GLY A 123 -1.66 24.08 -3.67
C GLY A 123 -0.67 24.66 -2.67
N SER A 124 -0.40 24.04 -1.51
CA SER A 124 0.68 24.48 -0.63
C SER A 124 1.72 23.38 -0.42
N THR A 125 2.99 23.79 -0.30
CA THR A 125 4.13 22.91 0.01
C THR A 125 4.31 22.72 1.51
N GLY A 126 5.10 21.74 1.91
CA GLY A 126 5.44 21.40 3.29
C GLY A 126 4.73 20.17 3.81
N ALA A 127 4.89 19.91 5.10
CA ALA A 127 4.25 18.79 5.77
C ALA A 127 2.72 18.98 5.80
N ARG A 128 2.01 17.97 5.30
CA ARG A 128 0.55 17.96 5.19
C ARG A 128 -0.04 16.72 5.81
N THR A 129 -1.26 16.83 6.30
CA THR A 129 -2.05 15.70 6.75
C THR A 129 -3.44 15.73 6.13
N GLN A 130 -4.00 14.55 5.89
CA GLN A 130 -5.36 14.37 5.41
C GLN A 130 -6.02 13.26 6.20
N ASP A 131 -7.17 13.55 6.78
CA ASP A 131 -7.99 12.56 7.46
C ASP A 131 -8.94 11.87 6.47
N VAL A 132 -9.01 10.55 6.57
CA VAL A 132 -9.86 9.69 5.75
C VAL A 132 -10.79 8.91 6.67
N THR A 133 -12.09 9.07 6.47
CA THR A 133 -13.08 8.26 7.20
C THR A 133 -13.04 6.82 6.72
N ILE A 134 -12.92 5.89 7.65
CA ILE A 134 -12.96 4.45 7.41
C ILE A 134 -14.16 3.82 8.13
N THR A 135 -14.54 2.61 7.77
CA THR A 135 -15.51 1.82 8.54
C THR A 135 -14.98 1.59 9.95
N ALA A 136 -15.84 1.67 10.94
CA ALA A 136 -15.44 1.55 12.33
C ALA A 136 -14.71 0.23 12.61
N LEU A 137 -13.53 0.33 13.18
CA LEU A 137 -12.73 -0.79 13.69
C LEU A 137 -13.19 -1.12 15.11
N PRO A 138 -13.17 -2.38 15.52
CA PRO A 138 -13.42 -2.74 16.92
C PRO A 138 -12.41 -2.08 17.88
N ASP A 139 -11.14 -2.06 17.48
CA ASP A 139 -10.04 -1.47 18.24
C ASP A 139 -8.93 -1.05 17.27
N TYR A 140 -8.77 0.25 17.07
CA TYR A 140 -7.75 0.78 16.15
C TYR A 140 -6.31 0.54 16.64
N THR A 141 -6.10 0.33 17.93
CA THR A 141 -4.77 0.02 18.49
C THR A 141 -4.30 -1.39 18.13
N LYS A 142 -5.24 -2.22 17.66
CA LYS A 142 -5.01 -3.58 17.15
C LYS A 142 -5.26 -3.65 15.65
N ALA A 143 -4.89 -2.63 14.92
CA ALA A 143 -4.98 -2.62 13.48
C ALA A 143 -3.71 -2.05 12.85
N GLY A 144 -3.37 -2.55 11.67
CA GLY A 144 -2.25 -2.07 10.86
C GLY A 144 -2.73 -1.25 9.67
N VAL A 145 -1.84 -0.41 9.17
CA VAL A 145 -2.05 0.38 7.96
C VAL A 145 -0.92 0.10 6.99
N VAL A 146 -1.25 -0.09 5.73
CA VAL A 146 -0.29 -0.11 4.62
C VAL A 146 -0.66 0.97 3.62
N ILE A 147 0.33 1.73 3.21
CA ILE A 147 0.23 2.71 2.12
C ILE A 147 0.98 2.14 0.92
N PHE A 148 0.31 2.06 -0.21
CA PHE A 148 0.85 1.50 -1.46
C PHE A 148 1.25 2.58 -2.45
N ASN A 149 1.95 3.57 -1.96
CA ASN A 149 2.49 4.63 -2.80
C ASN A 149 4.00 4.65 -2.66
N GLU A 150 4.67 4.84 -3.77
CA GLU A 150 6.09 5.14 -3.77
C GLU A 150 6.34 6.35 -4.64
N PHE A 151 7.25 7.15 -4.20
CA PHE A 151 7.72 8.30 -4.91
C PHE A 151 9.22 8.12 -5.19
N SER A 152 9.59 8.15 -6.44
CA SER A 152 11.00 8.21 -6.84
C SER A 152 11.35 9.64 -7.18
N ALA A 153 12.01 10.31 -6.25
CA ALA A 153 12.55 11.63 -6.51
C ALA A 153 13.88 11.49 -7.25
N SER A 154 13.88 11.76 -8.51
CA SER A 154 15.11 12.09 -9.21
C SER A 154 14.83 13.17 -10.24
N GLY A 155 15.30 14.34 -9.96
CA GLY A 155 15.33 15.44 -10.91
C GLY A 155 14.16 16.40 -10.77
N GLU A 156 14.50 17.65 -10.84
CA GLU A 156 13.61 18.78 -10.75
C GLU A 156 12.44 18.66 -11.73
N ALA A 157 11.24 18.74 -11.19
CA ALA A 157 10.04 18.90 -11.99
C ALA A 157 10.04 20.25 -12.68
N SER A 158 10.64 20.34 -13.84
CA SER A 158 10.42 21.49 -14.71
C SER A 158 9.10 21.29 -15.43
N GLY A 159 8.06 21.90 -14.92
CA GLY A 159 6.77 21.96 -15.58
C GLY A 159 5.63 21.23 -14.86
N GLY A 160 5.24 21.70 -13.70
CA GLY A 160 3.89 21.44 -13.15
C GLY A 160 3.60 20.01 -12.66
N THR A 161 4.61 19.22 -12.33
CA THR A 161 4.41 17.91 -11.74
C THR A 161 4.51 17.98 -10.22
N SER A 162 3.45 17.58 -9.58
CA SER A 162 3.28 17.51 -8.14
C SER A 162 4.23 16.49 -7.53
N ASP A 163 4.88 16.85 -6.44
CA ASP A 163 5.81 15.98 -5.70
C ASP A 163 5.36 15.87 -4.24
N CYS A 164 5.18 14.64 -3.76
CA CYS A 164 4.89 14.36 -2.37
C CYS A 164 5.72 13.17 -1.89
N ARG A 165 6.41 13.34 -0.76
CA ARG A 165 7.33 12.34 -0.21
C ARG A 165 6.93 11.94 1.20
N ASN A 166 7.61 10.92 1.74
CA ASN A 166 7.44 10.46 3.11
C ASN A 166 5.98 10.17 3.47
N ILE A 167 5.25 9.56 2.51
CA ILE A 167 3.83 9.26 2.72
C ILE A 167 3.69 8.15 3.75
N THR A 168 2.95 8.46 4.81
CA THR A 168 2.67 7.54 5.91
C THR A 168 1.18 7.52 6.23
N GLY A 169 0.73 6.41 6.82
CA GLY A 169 -0.65 6.27 7.32
C GLY A 169 -0.66 5.90 8.79
N GLN A 170 -1.53 6.51 9.56
CA GLN A 170 -1.73 6.23 10.98
C GLN A 170 -3.23 6.24 11.32
N LEU A 171 -3.67 5.23 12.07
CA LEU A 171 -5.00 5.27 12.68
C LEU A 171 -4.98 6.21 13.88
N THR A 172 -5.89 7.16 13.92
CA THR A 172 -6.04 8.12 15.03
C THR A 172 -7.30 7.87 15.86
N SER A 173 -8.20 7.04 15.33
CA SER A 173 -9.37 6.53 16.04
C SER A 173 -9.92 5.29 15.33
N ASN A 174 -10.97 4.68 15.87
CA ASN A 174 -11.64 3.54 15.24
C ASN A 174 -12.24 3.85 13.85
N THR A 175 -12.43 5.10 13.51
CA THR A 175 -13.08 5.54 12.26
C THR A 175 -12.23 6.49 11.43
N ASN A 176 -10.98 6.75 11.84
CA ASN A 176 -10.14 7.72 11.16
C ASN A 176 -8.73 7.19 10.84
N LEU A 177 -8.40 7.21 9.55
CA LEU A 177 -7.06 7.04 9.03
C LEU A 177 -6.49 8.41 8.67
N ARG A 178 -5.41 8.81 9.32
CA ARG A 178 -4.63 10.00 8.96
C ARG A 178 -3.52 9.63 8.01
N ILE A 179 -3.50 10.25 6.84
CA ILE A 179 -2.42 10.16 5.88
C ILE A 179 -1.58 11.43 6.03
N ALA A 180 -0.28 11.28 6.15
CA ALA A 180 0.68 12.38 6.23
C ALA A 180 1.69 12.27 5.10
N GLY A 181 2.20 13.41 4.63
CA GLY A 181 3.24 13.47 3.60
C GLY A 181 3.84 14.87 3.49
N ASP A 182 5.02 14.95 2.89
CA ASP A 182 5.71 16.19 2.60
C ASP A 182 5.46 16.59 1.14
N VAL A 183 4.64 17.59 0.93
CA VAL A 183 4.37 18.15 -0.41
C VAL A 183 5.53 19.07 -0.79
N ILE A 184 6.31 18.65 -1.77
CA ILE A 184 7.49 19.41 -2.27
C ILE A 184 7.09 20.35 -3.39
N VAL A 185 6.25 19.87 -4.30
CA VAL A 185 5.66 20.71 -5.36
C VAL A 185 4.16 20.68 -5.22
N ALA A 186 3.58 21.84 -5.03
CA ALA A 186 2.16 21.97 -4.81
C ALA A 186 1.35 21.63 -6.07
N ASP A 187 0.31 20.85 -5.89
CA ASP A 187 -0.69 20.56 -6.91
C ASP A 187 -2.08 20.95 -6.40
N ALA A 188 -2.77 21.76 -7.19
CA ALA A 188 -4.15 22.12 -6.87
C ALA A 188 -5.09 20.90 -6.89
N THR A 189 -4.74 19.87 -7.65
CA THR A 189 -5.54 18.65 -7.83
C THR A 189 -5.30 17.58 -6.77
N GLY A 190 -4.17 17.63 -6.04
CA GLY A 190 -3.80 16.64 -5.03
C GLY A 190 -3.30 15.30 -5.58
N PHE A 191 -3.11 14.35 -4.69
CA PHE A 191 -2.51 13.03 -4.96
C PHE A 191 -3.48 11.91 -4.59
N TYR A 192 -3.64 10.92 -5.47
CA TYR A 192 -4.32 9.69 -5.09
C TYR A 192 -3.38 8.78 -4.29
N ILE A 193 -3.81 8.44 -3.08
CA ILE A 193 -3.07 7.56 -2.18
C ILE A 193 -3.89 6.30 -1.97
N SER A 194 -3.29 5.15 -2.26
CA SER A 194 -3.89 3.84 -2.05
C SER A 194 -3.50 3.30 -0.68
N TRP A 195 -4.47 2.75 0.05
CA TRP A 195 -4.26 2.27 1.41
C TRP A 195 -5.05 1.00 1.71
N GLU A 196 -4.54 0.21 2.63
CA GLU A 196 -5.26 -0.88 3.30
C GLU A 196 -5.17 -0.70 4.81
N VAL A 197 -6.28 -0.95 5.49
CA VAL A 197 -6.37 -1.08 6.94
C VAL A 197 -6.81 -2.51 7.25
N TYR A 198 -6.09 -3.18 8.13
CA TYR A 198 -6.36 -4.57 8.50
C TYR A 198 -6.25 -4.76 10.02
N PRO A 199 -7.18 -5.50 10.64
CA PRO A 199 -7.07 -5.81 12.04
C PRO A 199 -5.88 -6.76 12.29
N LEU A 200 -5.13 -6.48 13.35
CA LEU A 200 -4.14 -7.38 13.90
C LEU A 200 -4.89 -8.28 14.89
N ASN A 201 -5.25 -9.46 14.46
CA ASN A 201 -5.87 -10.42 15.37
C ASN A 201 -4.78 -10.95 16.31
N GLY A 202 -4.81 -10.47 17.55
CA GLY A 202 -4.03 -10.98 18.66
C GLY A 202 -4.83 -11.98 19.47
#